data_d48a5b1431dc8966762c642419e48eb7
#
_entry.id   d48a5b1431dc8966762c642419e48eb7
#
_cell.length_a   1.000
_cell.length_b   1.000
_cell.length_c   1.000
_cell.angle_alpha   90.00
_cell.angle_beta   90.00
_cell.angle_gamma   90.00
#
_symmetry.space_group_name_H-M   'P 1'
#
loop_
_entity.id
_entity.type
_entity.pdbx_description
1 polymer ?
#
loop_
_entity_poly.entity_id
_entity_poly.type
_entity_poly.pdbx_seq_one_letter_code
_entity_poly.pdbx_strand_id
1 'polypeptide(L)'
;DSERRRFQAAIITNNCLAKFRGWDDNDKKESVIESIRNGRLYFSTALGYNDPYDTLMYIDKAGLLKFIEQTLAVRMPAYIESQKIKNFSVGCFAQMYNTPQARQQFVRCIDDRIEKLKYAIHDNIKGICLSQNYLSTLMWAHYAKNHTGIALLYDTKELECARCYSYEGKVLQEKFKLCPIKYRSQRPDATAFIHDYL
;
A
#
# COMPACT_ATOMS: atom_id res chain seq x y z
N ASP A 1 6.88 -7.35 -17.03
CA ASP A 1 8.10 -6.70 -17.55
C ASP A 1 7.88 -5.83 -18.81
N SER A 2 7.06 -6.25 -19.77
CA SER A 2 6.80 -5.46 -20.99
C SER A 2 6.04 -4.15 -20.70
N GLU A 3 5.09 -4.16 -19.77
CA GLU A 3 4.32 -2.97 -19.37
C GLU A 3 5.18 -1.96 -18.61
N ARG A 4 6.08 -2.45 -17.75
CA ARG A 4 7.03 -1.58 -17.04
C ARG A 4 7.99 -0.90 -18.01
N ARG A 5 8.46 -1.60 -19.04
CA ARG A 5 9.30 -1.02 -20.10
C ARG A 5 8.54 0.02 -20.94
N ARG A 6 7.26 -0.25 -21.30
CA ARG A 6 6.40 0.72 -21.99
C ARG A 6 6.16 1.96 -21.15
N PHE A 7 5.93 1.79 -19.86
CA PHE A 7 5.76 2.89 -18.92
C PHE A 7 7.03 3.73 -18.82
N GLN A 8 8.19 3.10 -18.63
CA GLN A 8 9.47 3.80 -18.60
C GLN A 8 9.74 4.55 -19.92
N ALA A 9 9.44 3.92 -21.06
CA ALA A 9 9.57 4.58 -22.36
C ALA A 9 8.64 5.79 -22.48
N ALA A 10 7.37 5.69 -22.01
CA ALA A 10 6.43 6.82 -22.04
C ALA A 10 6.87 7.98 -21.12
N ILE A 11 7.44 7.69 -19.95
CA ILE A 11 8.02 8.69 -19.05
C ILE A 11 9.21 9.40 -19.75
N ILE A 12 10.09 8.64 -20.37
CA ILE A 12 11.27 9.17 -21.07
C ILE A 12 10.85 10.11 -22.21
N THR A 13 9.73 9.82 -22.88
CA THR A 13 9.25 10.63 -24.01
C THR A 13 8.74 12.01 -23.56
N ASN A 14 8.08 12.11 -22.40
CA ASN A 14 7.50 13.36 -21.90
C ASN A 14 8.39 14.09 -20.88
N ASN A 15 9.43 13.46 -20.37
CA ASN A 15 10.40 13.98 -19.39
C ASN A 15 9.82 14.66 -18.15
N CYS A 16 8.50 14.71 -17.97
CA CYS A 16 7.89 15.37 -16.81
C CYS A 16 6.63 14.64 -16.33
N LEU A 17 6.38 14.77 -15.03
CA LEU A 17 5.15 14.36 -14.37
C LEU A 17 4.52 15.53 -13.63
N ALA A 18 3.21 15.65 -13.71
CA ALA A 18 2.46 16.77 -13.16
C ALA A 18 1.82 16.40 -11.80
N LYS A 19 1.92 17.33 -10.84
CA LYS A 19 1.13 17.33 -9.61
C LYS A 19 0.20 18.53 -9.64
N PHE A 20 -1.11 18.25 -9.64
CA PHE A 20 -2.13 19.30 -9.58
C PHE A 20 -2.37 19.72 -8.13
N ARG A 21 -2.61 21.00 -7.90
CA ARG A 21 -2.90 21.60 -6.59
C ARG A 21 -3.94 22.70 -6.71
N GLY A 22 -4.90 22.74 -5.79
CA GLY A 22 -5.75 23.90 -5.61
C GLY A 22 -4.94 25.11 -5.18
N TRP A 23 -5.42 26.31 -5.48
CA TRP A 23 -4.73 27.59 -5.20
C TRP A 23 -5.68 28.58 -4.50
N ASP A 24 -6.35 28.16 -3.45
CA ASP A 24 -7.46 28.91 -2.85
C ASP A 24 -7.31 29.20 -1.37
N ASP A 25 -6.50 28.44 -0.69
CA ASP A 25 -6.30 28.53 0.75
C ASP A 25 -4.90 29.10 1.03
N ASN A 26 -4.79 30.13 1.83
CA ASN A 26 -3.51 30.79 2.11
C ASN A 26 -2.50 29.80 2.70
N ASP A 27 -2.92 28.97 3.64
CA ASP A 27 -2.04 27.97 4.28
C ASP A 27 -1.54 26.93 3.26
N LYS A 28 -2.42 26.52 2.34
CA LYS A 28 -2.04 25.61 1.26
C LYS A 28 -1.12 26.26 0.23
N LYS A 29 -1.35 27.55 -0.09
CA LYS A 29 -0.47 28.30 -0.98
C LYS A 29 0.94 28.41 -0.40
N GLU A 30 1.07 28.78 0.87
CA GLU A 30 2.37 28.89 1.52
C GLU A 30 3.10 27.54 1.55
N SER A 31 2.41 26.46 1.90
CA SER A 31 2.97 25.10 1.87
C SER A 31 3.46 24.69 0.48
N VAL A 32 2.73 25.04 -0.59
CA VAL A 32 3.14 24.77 -1.96
C VAL A 32 4.36 25.62 -2.35
N ILE A 33 4.35 26.92 -2.02
CA ILE A 33 5.47 27.82 -2.32
C ILE A 33 6.73 27.37 -1.57
N GLU A 34 6.59 26.98 -0.30
CA GLU A 34 7.71 26.45 0.48
C GLU A 34 8.25 25.15 -0.11
N SER A 35 7.36 24.26 -0.55
CA SER A 35 7.75 23.01 -1.22
C SER A 35 8.56 23.27 -2.50
N ILE A 36 8.14 24.27 -3.28
CA ILE A 36 8.86 24.67 -4.50
C ILE A 36 10.23 25.28 -4.14
N ARG A 37 10.28 26.21 -3.20
CA ARG A 37 11.54 26.86 -2.77
C ARG A 37 12.57 25.87 -2.24
N ASN A 38 12.11 24.88 -1.52
CA ASN A 38 12.97 23.89 -0.88
C ASN A 38 13.21 22.64 -1.75
N GLY A 39 12.65 22.59 -2.96
CA GLY A 39 12.71 21.41 -3.82
C GLY A 39 12.14 20.15 -3.15
N ARG A 40 11.08 20.29 -2.34
CA ARG A 40 10.52 19.19 -1.56
C ARG A 40 9.19 18.71 -2.12
N LEU A 41 9.00 17.40 -2.10
CA LEU A 41 7.77 16.70 -2.42
C LEU A 41 7.23 16.01 -1.15
N TYR A 42 5.97 16.28 -0.83
CA TYR A 42 5.32 15.62 0.29
C TYR A 42 4.63 14.33 -0.15
N PHE A 43 4.90 13.25 0.55
CA PHE A 43 4.26 11.96 0.38
C PHE A 43 3.23 11.76 1.48
N SER A 44 1.98 11.51 1.11
CA SER A 44 0.93 11.15 2.05
C SER A 44 0.90 9.63 2.27
N THR A 45 0.37 9.22 3.41
CA THR A 45 -0.03 7.82 3.61
C THR A 45 -1.24 7.49 2.73
N ALA A 46 -1.48 6.21 2.50
CA ALA A 46 -2.63 5.76 1.71
C ALA A 46 -3.97 6.23 2.29
N LEU A 47 -4.06 6.44 3.61
CA LEU A 47 -5.23 7.01 4.27
C LEU A 47 -5.54 8.45 3.84
N GLY A 48 -4.56 9.17 3.34
CA GLY A 48 -4.71 10.54 2.84
C GLY A 48 -5.08 10.63 1.36
N TYR A 49 -5.33 9.53 0.67
CA TYR A 49 -5.74 9.54 -0.73
C TYR A 49 -7.22 9.89 -0.88
N ASN A 50 -7.56 10.59 -1.96
CA ASN A 50 -8.94 11.01 -2.22
C ASN A 50 -9.84 9.85 -2.65
N ASP A 51 -9.28 8.79 -3.24
CA ASP A 51 -10.03 7.62 -3.66
C ASP A 51 -10.10 6.61 -2.51
N PRO A 52 -11.28 6.36 -1.92
CA PRO A 52 -11.44 5.38 -0.86
C PRO A 52 -11.18 3.94 -1.33
N TYR A 53 -11.10 3.72 -2.64
CA TYR A 53 -10.78 2.41 -3.23
C TYR A 53 -9.27 2.22 -3.44
N ASP A 54 -8.46 3.27 -3.33
CA ASP A 54 -7.02 3.14 -3.35
C ASP A 54 -6.57 2.23 -2.20
N THR A 55 -5.66 1.29 -2.52
CA THR A 55 -5.15 0.29 -1.57
C THR A 55 -6.13 -0.77 -1.06
N LEU A 56 -7.38 -0.78 -1.49
CA LEU A 56 -8.31 -1.85 -1.16
C LEU A 56 -7.92 -3.15 -1.86
N MET A 57 -7.62 -4.16 -1.06
CA MET A 57 -7.27 -5.49 -1.51
C MET A 57 -8.42 -6.47 -1.26
N TYR A 58 -8.59 -7.44 -2.15
CA TYR A 58 -9.39 -8.60 -1.88
C TYR A 58 -8.56 -9.64 -1.11
N ILE A 59 -9.17 -10.28 -0.12
CA ILE A 59 -8.58 -11.38 0.64
C ILE A 59 -9.61 -12.48 0.69
N ASP A 60 -9.27 -13.64 0.13
CA ASP A 60 -10.07 -14.84 0.26
C ASP A 60 -9.89 -15.44 1.66
N LYS A 61 -10.73 -14.97 2.59
CA LYS A 61 -10.70 -15.43 3.99
C LYS A 61 -10.97 -16.94 4.12
N ALA A 62 -11.83 -17.50 3.29
CA ALA A 62 -12.15 -18.91 3.33
C ALA A 62 -10.97 -19.78 2.86
N GLY A 63 -10.35 -19.40 1.74
CA GLY A 63 -9.13 -20.03 1.26
C GLY A 63 -7.97 -19.89 2.24
N LEU A 64 -7.83 -18.73 2.86
CA LEU A 64 -6.81 -18.47 3.87
C LEU A 64 -6.99 -19.36 5.12
N LEU A 65 -8.21 -19.44 5.64
CA LEU A 65 -8.53 -20.32 6.76
C LEU A 65 -8.18 -21.78 6.45
N LYS A 66 -8.59 -22.27 5.29
CA LYS A 66 -8.29 -23.64 4.84
C LYS A 66 -6.79 -23.90 4.73
N PHE A 67 -6.04 -22.91 4.18
CA PHE A 67 -4.58 -23.00 4.10
C PHE A 67 -3.93 -23.09 5.47
N ILE A 68 -4.36 -22.25 6.42
CA ILE A 68 -3.84 -22.25 7.79
C ILE A 68 -4.18 -23.55 8.49
N GLU A 69 -5.41 -24.06 8.36
CA GLU A 69 -5.82 -25.36 8.90
C GLU A 69 -4.92 -26.49 8.40
N GLN A 70 -4.67 -26.54 7.08
CA GLN A 70 -3.78 -27.52 6.49
C GLN A 70 -2.33 -27.37 6.97
N THR A 71 -1.84 -26.15 7.07
CA THR A 71 -0.47 -25.86 7.54
C THR A 71 -0.31 -26.27 9.01
N LEU A 72 -1.27 -25.95 9.85
CA LEU A 72 -1.27 -26.35 11.25
C LEU A 72 -1.35 -27.87 11.40
N ALA A 73 -2.18 -28.55 10.64
CA ALA A 73 -2.28 -30.01 10.66
C ALA A 73 -0.93 -30.71 10.34
N VAL A 74 -0.12 -30.10 9.45
CA VAL A 74 1.19 -30.66 9.06
C VAL A 74 2.30 -30.24 10.02
N ARG A 75 2.36 -28.95 10.42
CA ARG A 75 3.48 -28.39 11.20
C ARG A 75 3.35 -28.57 12.69
N MET A 76 2.13 -28.57 13.24
CA MET A 76 1.92 -28.70 14.69
C MET A 76 2.44 -30.00 15.29
N PRO A 77 2.27 -31.17 14.66
CA PRO A 77 2.86 -32.41 15.17
C PRO A 77 4.37 -32.30 15.38
N ALA A 78 5.10 -31.84 14.36
CA ALA A 78 6.55 -31.69 14.42
C ALA A 78 6.97 -30.64 15.48
N TYR A 79 6.21 -29.55 15.61
CA TYR A 79 6.47 -28.52 16.62
C TYR A 79 6.28 -29.07 18.05
N ILE A 80 5.18 -29.77 18.32
CA ILE A 80 4.89 -30.39 19.62
C ILE A 80 6.01 -31.38 20.00
N GLU A 81 6.47 -32.17 19.04
CA GLU A 81 7.55 -33.13 19.24
C GLU A 81 8.89 -32.41 19.53
N SER A 82 9.21 -31.35 18.75
CA SER A 82 10.45 -30.57 18.93
C SER A 82 10.54 -29.88 20.28
N GLN A 83 9.41 -29.40 20.81
CA GLN A 83 9.35 -28.69 22.10
C GLN A 83 9.24 -29.66 23.30
N LYS A 84 9.17 -30.98 23.09
CA LYS A 84 9.00 -31.99 24.14
C LYS A 84 7.85 -31.65 25.10
N ILE A 85 6.74 -31.13 24.56
CA ILE A 85 5.55 -30.77 25.34
C ILE A 85 4.92 -32.04 25.88
N LYS A 86 5.16 -32.31 27.15
CA LYS A 86 4.62 -33.49 27.84
C LYS A 86 3.09 -33.34 27.96
N ASN A 87 2.39 -34.43 27.69
CA ASN A 87 0.93 -34.55 27.83
C ASN A 87 0.09 -33.75 26.80
N PHE A 88 0.70 -33.24 25.72
CA PHE A 88 -0.07 -32.62 24.65
C PHE A 88 0.07 -33.46 23.38
N SER A 89 -0.98 -34.13 22.99
CA SER A 89 -1.01 -34.91 21.74
C SER A 89 -1.64 -34.10 20.60
N VAL A 90 -1.25 -34.42 19.37
CA VAL A 90 -1.90 -33.88 18.16
C VAL A 90 -3.40 -34.08 18.16
N GLY A 91 -3.86 -35.22 18.75
CA GLY A 91 -5.27 -35.50 18.93
C GLY A 91 -5.98 -34.52 19.88
N CYS A 92 -5.32 -34.09 20.96
CA CYS A 92 -5.87 -33.07 21.86
C CYS A 92 -6.01 -31.72 21.16
N PHE A 93 -5.03 -31.33 20.34
CA PHE A 93 -5.12 -30.10 19.56
C PHE A 93 -6.26 -30.14 18.55
N ALA A 94 -6.38 -31.23 17.80
CA ALA A 94 -7.46 -31.44 16.85
C ALA A 94 -8.84 -31.40 17.50
N GLN A 95 -8.96 -31.98 18.69
CA GLN A 95 -10.22 -31.96 19.49
C GLN A 95 -10.53 -30.54 19.98
N MET A 96 -9.57 -29.82 20.52
CA MET A 96 -9.74 -28.42 20.94
C MET A 96 -10.13 -27.53 19.77
N TYR A 97 -9.44 -27.66 18.65
CA TYR A 97 -9.69 -26.85 17.45
C TYR A 97 -11.05 -27.13 16.80
N ASN A 98 -11.55 -28.36 16.92
CA ASN A 98 -12.84 -28.73 16.35
C ASN A 98 -14.05 -28.27 17.20
N THR A 99 -13.85 -27.67 18.35
CA THR A 99 -14.96 -27.05 19.07
C THR A 99 -15.43 -25.76 18.35
N PRO A 100 -16.76 -25.50 18.28
CA PRO A 100 -17.28 -24.28 17.66
C PRO A 100 -16.68 -23.00 18.25
N GLN A 101 -16.43 -22.98 19.55
CA GLN A 101 -15.84 -21.84 20.26
C GLN A 101 -14.40 -21.59 19.85
N ALA A 102 -13.57 -22.63 19.77
CA ALA A 102 -12.18 -22.51 19.35
C ALA A 102 -12.07 -22.05 17.88
N ARG A 103 -12.91 -22.59 17.01
CA ARG A 103 -12.98 -22.12 15.61
C ARG A 103 -13.33 -20.64 15.51
N GLN A 104 -14.34 -20.20 16.25
CA GLN A 104 -14.74 -18.81 16.26
C GLN A 104 -13.63 -17.90 16.77
N GLN A 105 -12.93 -18.30 17.83
CA GLN A 105 -11.81 -17.54 18.37
C GLN A 105 -10.64 -17.47 17.38
N PHE A 106 -10.36 -18.55 16.67
CA PHE A 106 -9.33 -18.59 15.64
C PHE A 106 -9.65 -17.67 14.46
N VAL A 107 -10.91 -17.69 13.97
CA VAL A 107 -11.37 -16.77 12.94
C VAL A 107 -11.19 -15.32 13.36
N ARG A 108 -11.56 -14.98 14.61
CA ARG A 108 -11.36 -13.63 15.15
C ARG A 108 -9.89 -13.23 15.20
N CYS A 109 -9.00 -14.13 15.59
CA CYS A 109 -7.56 -13.86 15.59
C CYS A 109 -7.02 -13.57 14.18
N ILE A 110 -7.50 -14.30 13.17
CA ILE A 110 -7.13 -14.08 11.78
C ILE A 110 -7.68 -12.73 11.28
N ASP A 111 -8.94 -12.42 11.55
CA ASP A 111 -9.54 -11.15 11.20
C ASP A 111 -8.77 -9.97 11.81
N ASP A 112 -8.43 -10.05 13.10
CA ASP A 112 -7.61 -9.04 13.77
C ASP A 112 -6.22 -8.87 13.14
N ARG A 113 -5.56 -9.96 12.75
CA ARG A 113 -4.27 -9.91 12.06
C ARG A 113 -4.39 -9.30 10.67
N ILE A 114 -5.43 -9.64 9.92
CA ILE A 114 -5.69 -9.05 8.60
C ILE A 114 -5.93 -7.54 8.72
N GLU A 115 -6.72 -7.11 9.69
CA GLU A 115 -6.97 -5.67 9.90
C GLU A 115 -5.70 -4.92 10.36
N LYS A 116 -4.90 -5.51 11.24
CA LYS A 116 -3.60 -4.95 11.64
C LYS A 116 -2.64 -4.82 10.45
N LEU A 117 -2.60 -5.83 9.56
CA LEU A 117 -1.78 -5.79 8.37
C LEU A 117 -2.26 -4.71 7.38
N LYS A 118 -3.56 -4.61 7.14
CA LYS A 118 -4.14 -3.53 6.33
C LYS A 118 -3.77 -2.18 6.89
N TYR A 119 -3.94 -1.97 8.19
CA TYR A 119 -3.57 -0.73 8.86
C TYR A 119 -2.07 -0.44 8.69
N ALA A 120 -1.21 -1.42 8.91
CA ALA A 120 0.23 -1.26 8.74
C ALA A 120 0.61 -0.89 7.29
N ILE A 121 -0.04 -1.46 6.30
CA ILE A 121 0.16 -1.10 4.89
C ILE A 121 -0.29 0.35 4.65
N HIS A 122 -1.46 0.73 5.15
CA HIS A 122 -2.02 2.06 4.97
C HIS A 122 -1.18 3.15 5.65
N ASP A 123 -0.59 2.86 6.80
CA ASP A 123 0.19 3.83 7.56
C ASP A 123 1.65 3.93 7.09
N ASN A 124 2.26 2.82 6.70
CA ASN A 124 3.68 2.78 6.34
C ASN A 124 3.95 3.05 4.87
N ILE A 125 3.01 2.72 3.97
CA ILE A 125 3.18 3.02 2.55
C ILE A 125 2.85 4.49 2.32
N LYS A 126 3.85 5.25 1.88
CA LYS A 126 3.71 6.66 1.53
C LYS A 126 3.89 6.83 0.03
N GLY A 127 3.02 7.60 -0.58
CA GLY A 127 3.04 7.82 -2.00
C GLY A 127 2.58 9.21 -2.40
N ILE A 128 2.81 9.53 -3.65
CA ILE A 128 2.33 10.73 -4.31
C ILE A 128 1.79 10.35 -5.68
N CYS A 129 0.57 10.79 -5.99
CA CYS A 129 -0.02 10.57 -7.30
C CYS A 129 0.41 11.70 -8.24
N LEU A 130 1.00 11.31 -9.37
CA LEU A 130 1.45 12.18 -10.44
C LEU A 130 0.76 11.80 -11.74
N SER A 131 0.54 12.75 -12.62
CA SER A 131 -0.08 12.55 -13.94
C SER A 131 0.95 12.72 -15.05
N GLN A 132 0.89 11.86 -16.05
CA GLN A 132 1.67 12.04 -17.29
C GLN A 132 1.09 13.12 -18.21
N ASN A 133 -0.20 13.43 -18.06
CA ASN A 133 -0.89 14.40 -18.89
C ASN A 133 -1.26 15.65 -18.08
N TYR A 134 -0.47 16.70 -18.19
CA TYR A 134 -0.75 17.99 -17.53
C TYR A 134 -1.83 18.82 -18.25
N LEU A 135 -2.24 18.42 -19.46
CA LEU A 135 -3.32 19.06 -20.23
C LEU A 135 -4.71 18.42 -19.96
N SER A 136 -4.77 17.38 -19.14
CA SER A 136 -6.03 16.70 -18.83
C SER A 136 -7.02 17.63 -18.14
N THR A 137 -8.09 18.00 -18.82
CA THR A 137 -9.19 18.83 -18.28
C THR A 137 -9.82 18.21 -17.03
N LEU A 138 -9.94 16.87 -17.01
CA LEU A 138 -10.45 16.13 -15.87
C LEU A 138 -9.55 16.31 -14.62
N MET A 139 -8.25 16.23 -14.80
CA MET A 139 -7.29 16.44 -13.70
C MET A 139 -7.33 17.90 -13.21
N TRP A 140 -7.48 18.86 -14.09
CA TRP A 140 -7.64 20.25 -13.72
C TRP A 140 -8.94 20.50 -12.96
N ALA A 141 -10.04 19.87 -13.37
CA ALA A 141 -11.32 19.99 -12.68
C ALA A 141 -11.26 19.41 -11.25
N HIS A 142 -10.75 18.18 -11.10
CA HIS A 142 -10.81 17.47 -9.82
C HIS A 142 -9.70 17.88 -8.85
N TYR A 143 -8.48 18.14 -9.32
CA TYR A 143 -7.30 18.31 -8.46
C TYR A 143 -6.72 19.72 -8.45
N ALA A 144 -7.16 20.59 -9.37
CA ALA A 144 -6.77 21.99 -9.41
C ALA A 144 -7.96 22.94 -9.18
N LYS A 145 -8.88 22.54 -8.29
CA LYS A 145 -10.03 23.34 -7.86
C LYS A 145 -10.78 23.96 -9.05
N ASN A 146 -11.40 23.12 -9.88
CA ASN A 146 -12.15 23.57 -11.06
C ASN A 146 -11.35 24.57 -11.93
N HIS A 147 -10.15 24.18 -12.32
CA HIS A 147 -9.27 24.96 -13.22
C HIS A 147 -8.70 26.27 -12.62
N THR A 148 -8.88 26.54 -11.33
CA THR A 148 -8.32 27.76 -10.69
C THR A 148 -7.00 27.53 -9.97
N GLY A 149 -6.49 26.28 -9.98
CA GLY A 149 -5.26 25.87 -9.32
C GLY A 149 -4.04 25.92 -10.23
N ILE A 150 -3.04 25.15 -9.85
CA ILE A 150 -1.76 25.03 -10.55
C ILE A 150 -1.39 23.58 -10.82
N ALA A 151 -0.53 23.36 -11.80
CA ALA A 151 0.13 22.09 -12.03
C ALA A 151 1.65 22.27 -11.89
N LEU A 152 2.26 21.56 -10.97
CA LEU A 152 3.71 21.52 -10.80
C LEU A 152 4.26 20.41 -11.68
N LEU A 153 5.21 20.74 -12.53
CA LEU A 153 5.87 19.79 -13.40
C LEU A 153 7.23 19.41 -12.82
N TYR A 154 7.44 18.11 -12.65
CA TYR A 154 8.67 17.53 -12.13
C TYR A 154 9.40 16.77 -13.22
N ASP A 155 10.67 17.05 -13.40
CA ASP A 155 11.54 16.26 -14.27
C ASP A 155 11.66 14.83 -13.73
N THR A 156 11.44 13.83 -14.58
CA THR A 156 11.43 12.42 -14.17
C THR A 156 12.79 11.91 -13.76
N LYS A 157 13.87 12.43 -14.35
CA LYS A 157 15.24 12.05 -14.00
C LYS A 157 15.62 12.59 -12.63
N GLU A 158 15.22 13.83 -12.34
CA GLU A 158 15.44 14.44 -11.03
C GLU A 158 14.64 13.70 -9.93
N LEU A 159 13.41 13.29 -10.25
CA LEU A 159 12.61 12.48 -9.33
C LEU A 159 13.28 11.13 -9.02
N GLU A 160 13.84 10.44 -10.00
CA GLU A 160 14.52 9.16 -9.79
C GLU A 160 15.79 9.29 -8.93
N CYS A 161 16.41 10.47 -8.94
CA CYS A 161 17.59 10.80 -8.14
C CYS A 161 17.24 11.39 -6.77
N ALA A 162 15.96 11.72 -6.52
CA ALA A 162 15.54 12.37 -5.30
C ALA A 162 15.78 11.50 -4.04
N ARG A 163 16.18 12.17 -2.97
CA ARG A 163 16.34 11.53 -1.65
C ARG A 163 15.07 11.62 -0.85
N CYS A 164 14.72 10.54 -0.19
CA CYS A 164 13.59 10.51 0.73
C CYS A 164 14.05 10.90 2.14
N TYR A 165 13.25 11.74 2.79
CA TYR A 165 13.49 12.17 4.17
C TYR A 165 12.27 11.83 5.03
N SER A 166 12.50 11.47 6.29
CA SER A 166 11.43 11.42 7.29
C SER A 166 10.96 12.84 7.63
N TYR A 167 9.81 12.95 8.31
CA TYR A 167 9.32 14.23 8.82
C TYR A 167 10.33 14.93 9.76
N GLU A 168 11.13 14.13 10.49
CA GLU A 168 12.20 14.60 11.38
C GLU A 168 13.50 14.99 10.63
N GLY A 169 13.50 14.94 9.31
CA GLY A 169 14.67 15.30 8.50
C GLY A 169 15.74 14.22 8.37
N LYS A 170 15.51 13.01 8.89
CA LYS A 170 16.43 11.88 8.69
C LYS A 170 16.36 11.38 7.26
N VAL A 171 17.51 11.13 6.64
CA VAL A 171 17.59 10.52 5.31
C VAL A 171 17.08 9.08 5.41
N LEU A 172 16.06 8.75 4.64
CA LEU A 172 15.60 7.38 4.46
C LEU A 172 16.47 6.72 3.39
N GLN A 173 16.90 5.49 3.65
CA GLN A 173 17.73 4.73 2.69
C GLN A 173 16.94 4.28 1.45
N GLU A 174 15.63 4.35 1.50
CA GLU A 174 14.76 3.91 0.43
C GLU A 174 14.71 4.94 -0.69
N LYS A 175 14.96 4.45 -1.91
CA LYS A 175 14.80 5.24 -3.11
C LYS A 175 13.33 5.34 -3.48
N PHE A 176 12.94 6.51 -3.93
CA PHE A 176 11.67 6.73 -4.60
C PHE A 176 11.50 5.81 -5.82
N LYS A 177 10.33 5.20 -5.96
CA LYS A 177 9.99 4.35 -7.12
C LYS A 177 8.80 4.95 -7.85
N LEU A 178 8.98 5.22 -9.14
CA LEU A 178 7.88 5.51 -10.04
C LEU A 178 7.18 4.21 -10.44
N CYS A 179 5.89 4.13 -10.19
CA CYS A 179 5.06 2.97 -10.53
C CYS A 179 3.83 3.42 -11.31
N PRO A 180 3.48 2.73 -12.43
CA PRO A 180 2.25 3.00 -13.13
C PRO A 180 1.04 2.59 -12.31
N ILE A 181 0.01 3.43 -12.26
CA ILE A 181 -1.29 3.06 -11.69
C ILE A 181 -2.02 2.18 -12.70
N LYS A 182 -2.45 1.01 -12.25
CA LYS A 182 -3.25 0.07 -13.06
C LYS A 182 -4.70 0.12 -12.61
N TYR A 183 -5.55 0.65 -13.46
CA TYR A 183 -6.99 0.59 -13.26
C TYR A 183 -7.52 -0.79 -13.62
N ARG A 184 -8.25 -1.42 -12.71
CA ARG A 184 -8.84 -2.75 -12.90
C ARG A 184 -10.30 -2.73 -12.48
N SER A 185 -11.11 -3.56 -13.12
CA SER A 185 -12.51 -3.78 -12.73
C SER A 185 -12.67 -4.62 -11.46
N GLN A 186 -11.65 -5.38 -11.10
CA GLN A 186 -11.62 -6.22 -9.92
C GLN A 186 -10.48 -5.80 -8.98
N ARG A 187 -10.71 -5.92 -7.68
CA ARG A 187 -9.69 -5.67 -6.65
C ARG A 187 -8.55 -6.68 -6.79
N PRO A 188 -7.30 -6.27 -6.60
CA PRO A 188 -6.18 -7.19 -6.57
C PRO A 188 -6.35 -8.19 -5.41
N ASP A 189 -6.12 -9.47 -5.69
CA ASP A 189 -6.11 -10.51 -4.68
C ASP A 189 -4.76 -10.49 -3.95
N ALA A 190 -4.81 -10.24 -2.65
CA ALA A 190 -3.66 -10.21 -1.77
C ALA A 190 -3.57 -11.45 -0.86
N THR A 191 -4.39 -12.46 -1.11
CA THR A 191 -4.43 -13.67 -0.26
C THR A 191 -3.07 -14.35 -0.17
N ALA A 192 -2.38 -14.51 -1.29
CA ALA A 192 -1.04 -15.11 -1.31
C ALA A 192 0.00 -14.29 -0.53
N PHE A 193 -0.10 -12.95 -0.57
CA PHE A 193 0.78 -12.08 0.20
C PHE A 193 0.58 -12.26 1.70
N ILE A 194 -0.65 -12.48 2.14
CA ILE A 194 -0.97 -12.71 3.55
C ILE A 194 -0.48 -14.08 4.03
N HIS A 195 -0.46 -15.10 3.16
CA HIS A 195 0.12 -16.41 3.49
C HIS A 195 1.56 -16.30 4.01
N ASP A 196 2.34 -15.39 3.44
CA ASP A 196 3.75 -15.19 3.81
C ASP A 196 3.92 -14.44 5.15
N TYR A 197 2.84 -13.82 5.64
CA TYR A 197 2.83 -13.03 6.87
C TYR A 197 2.19 -13.75 8.08
N LEU A 198 1.50 -14.85 7.87
CA LEU A 198 0.86 -15.67 8.90
C LEU A 198 1.66 -16.89 9.25
#